data_2db1784e1fa1800417bbba7d7fb22a50
#
_entry.id   2db1784e1fa1800417bbba7d7fb22a50
#
_cell.length_a   1.000
_cell.length_b   1.000
_cell.length_c   1.000
_cell.angle_alpha   90.00
_cell.angle_beta   90.00
_cell.angle_gamma   90.00
#
_symmetry.space_group_name_H-M   'P 1'
#
loop_
_entity.id
_entity.type
_entity.pdbx_description
1 polymer ?
#
loop_
_entity_poly.entity_id
_entity_poly.type
_entity_poly.pdbx_seq_one_letter_code
_entity_poly.pdbx_strand_id
1 'polypeptide(L)'
;MRLFEKAIETYDAHASLVGKVVEGHLMLAPISHIVARADLEVTLDAAGKFISARKVGKNESKIPIPVTEQSTARSGKHPPAHPLCDQLSYLAAYDKARHENYVTQLAEWTASAHSHPMLQPILTYVRSETILADLLDSGLIELDGSGIPKNEKLMVCWRVKGFGTPDDGCWQQSSLVQAFQEWYAEKQSGRLPALCMITGAYDIPVPPGQQPKSLHPGNGNAKLISSNDDAGFTYRGRFTEPDQAVTVSYVASQKAHNALRWLIAEQGVRAAYGTRIFLCWNPGGIGVLRVTDPLTGIYGEVVLRPSDYRWELQRTLEGWRSLLPERDGQVVVAALDLTSANTGRLSVTYYNELMGSDFLQRLHDWDQYCCWYFGWDKYLSNAGIRSPKLEQIVAYAYGNPRREKGTIRMDAEDRVLGQQMQRLVACRVDQGHMHMLHPK
;
A
#
# COMPACT_ATOMS: atom_id res chain seq x y z
N MET A 1 18.69 1.68 -7.57
CA MET A 1 17.38 1.26 -7.02
C MET A 1 17.01 1.93 -5.69
N ARG A 2 17.41 3.16 -5.51
CA ARG A 2 17.27 3.90 -4.23
C ARG A 2 15.86 3.91 -3.60
N LEU A 3 14.79 3.94 -4.40
CA LEU A 3 13.43 3.86 -3.88
C LEU A 3 13.21 2.62 -3.00
N PHE A 4 13.71 1.45 -3.41
CA PHE A 4 13.59 0.21 -2.64
C PHE A 4 14.47 0.21 -1.39
N GLU A 5 15.68 0.76 -1.48
CA GLU A 5 16.57 0.94 -0.31
C GLU A 5 15.88 1.81 0.75
N LYS A 6 15.31 2.95 0.34
CA LYS A 6 14.57 3.85 1.24
C LYS A 6 13.27 3.23 1.78
N ALA A 7 12.60 2.41 0.99
CA ALA A 7 11.43 1.66 1.46
C ALA A 7 11.81 0.58 2.49
N ILE A 8 12.93 -0.12 2.31
CA ILE A 8 13.47 -1.08 3.30
C ILE A 8 13.86 -0.36 4.59
N GLU A 9 14.59 0.75 4.50
CA GLU A 9 14.94 1.60 5.63
C GLU A 9 13.69 2.03 6.41
N THR A 10 12.63 2.44 5.68
CA THR A 10 11.33 2.77 6.28
C THR A 10 10.70 1.57 7.00
N TYR A 11 10.73 0.39 6.38
CA TYR A 11 10.20 -0.83 6.99
C TYR A 11 10.89 -1.14 8.32
N ASP A 12 12.22 -1.07 8.33
CA ASP A 12 13.04 -1.38 9.50
C ASP A 12 12.89 -0.33 10.60
N ALA A 13 12.77 0.96 10.25
CA ALA A 13 12.51 2.03 11.21
C ALA A 13 11.13 1.91 11.88
N HIS A 14 10.15 1.30 11.19
CA HIS A 14 8.80 1.10 11.71
C HIS A 14 8.54 -0.34 12.19
N ALA A 15 9.57 -1.05 12.62
CA ALA A 15 9.45 -2.45 13.10
C ALA A 15 8.41 -2.62 14.23
N SER A 16 8.16 -1.60 15.02
CA SER A 16 7.13 -1.60 16.09
C SER A 16 5.70 -1.69 15.57
N LEU A 17 5.45 -1.31 14.32
CA LEU A 17 4.12 -1.35 13.66
C LEU A 17 3.88 -2.65 12.88
N VAL A 18 4.91 -3.49 12.73
CA VAL A 18 4.82 -4.71 11.93
C VAL A 18 3.88 -5.71 12.60
N GLY A 19 2.79 -6.05 11.90
CA GLY A 19 1.78 -7.00 12.37
C GLY A 19 0.92 -6.51 13.54
N LYS A 20 1.04 -5.24 13.95
CA LYS A 20 0.32 -4.70 15.11
C LYS A 20 -0.67 -3.62 14.70
N VAL A 21 -1.79 -3.60 15.41
CA VAL A 21 -2.75 -2.49 15.36
C VAL A 21 -2.31 -1.44 16.38
N VAL A 22 -1.94 -0.27 15.90
CA VAL A 22 -1.56 0.88 16.73
C VAL A 22 -2.51 2.03 16.41
N GLU A 23 -3.03 2.68 17.44
CA GLU A 23 -3.96 3.80 17.29
C GLU A 23 -3.32 4.92 16.45
N GLY A 24 -4.08 5.42 15.48
CA GLY A 24 -3.62 6.48 14.57
C GLY A 24 -2.73 6.01 13.41
N HIS A 25 -2.36 4.74 13.33
CA HIS A 25 -1.53 4.19 12.26
C HIS A 25 -2.16 2.99 11.57
N LEU A 26 -1.91 2.86 10.27
CA LEU A 26 -2.22 1.62 9.56
C LEU A 26 -1.17 0.55 9.91
N MET A 27 -1.62 -0.69 9.91
CA MET A 27 -0.73 -1.83 10.15
C MET A 27 0.30 -1.96 9.01
N LEU A 28 1.55 -2.12 9.37
CA LEU A 28 2.62 -2.52 8.45
C LEU A 28 2.64 -4.05 8.34
N ALA A 29 2.49 -4.60 7.14
CA ALA A 29 2.41 -6.05 6.96
C ALA A 29 3.74 -6.74 7.31
N PRO A 30 3.73 -7.88 8.05
CA PRO A 30 4.92 -8.71 8.23
C PRO A 30 5.47 -9.27 6.91
N ILE A 31 6.71 -9.71 6.90
CA ILE A 31 7.28 -10.46 5.76
C ILE A 31 6.40 -11.71 5.52
N SER A 32 6.21 -12.08 4.26
CA SER A 32 5.32 -13.17 3.83
C SER A 32 3.84 -12.96 4.18
N HIS A 33 3.43 -11.72 4.48
CA HIS A 33 2.03 -11.35 4.74
C HIS A 33 1.63 -10.12 3.92
N ILE A 34 0.32 -9.99 3.73
CA ILE A 34 -0.31 -8.76 3.25
C ILE A 34 -1.41 -8.33 4.23
N VAL A 35 -1.72 -7.04 4.28
CA VAL A 35 -2.93 -6.58 4.98
C VAL A 35 -4.11 -6.72 4.02
N ALA A 36 -5.04 -7.59 4.37
CA ALA A 36 -6.26 -7.84 3.61
C ALA A 36 -7.50 -7.47 4.42
N ARG A 37 -8.63 -7.31 3.72
CA ARG A 37 -9.91 -7.10 4.37
C ARG A 37 -10.56 -8.45 4.62
N ALA A 38 -10.82 -8.79 5.88
CA ALA A 38 -11.68 -9.90 6.27
C ALA A 38 -13.15 -9.46 6.22
N ASP A 39 -14.01 -10.33 5.70
CA ASP A 39 -15.46 -10.11 5.61
C ASP A 39 -16.21 -10.96 6.65
N LEU A 40 -15.74 -12.19 6.88
CA LEU A 40 -16.32 -13.14 7.83
C LEU A 40 -15.26 -13.63 8.81
N GLU A 41 -15.63 -13.75 10.07
CA GLU A 41 -14.86 -14.43 11.12
C GLU A 41 -15.57 -15.70 11.50
N VAL A 42 -14.88 -16.84 11.40
CA VAL A 42 -15.35 -18.15 11.85
C VAL A 42 -14.61 -18.54 13.13
N THR A 43 -15.36 -18.87 14.17
CA THR A 43 -14.85 -19.28 15.47
C THR A 43 -14.98 -20.79 15.64
N LEU A 44 -13.87 -21.46 15.96
CA LEU A 44 -13.75 -22.89 16.20
C LEU A 44 -13.30 -23.14 17.64
N ASP A 45 -13.59 -24.34 18.15
CA ASP A 45 -12.93 -24.83 19.36
C ASP A 45 -11.58 -25.51 19.03
N ALA A 46 -10.84 -25.93 20.06
CA ALA A 46 -9.55 -26.58 19.92
C ALA A 46 -9.59 -27.95 19.21
N ALA A 47 -10.78 -28.55 19.08
CA ALA A 47 -10.98 -29.80 18.32
C ALA A 47 -11.38 -29.54 16.85
N GLY A 48 -11.57 -28.28 16.46
CA GLY A 48 -12.00 -27.89 15.12
C GLY A 48 -13.52 -27.93 14.92
N LYS A 49 -14.31 -27.94 16.00
CA LYS A 49 -15.76 -27.86 15.90
C LYS A 49 -16.19 -26.41 15.77
N PHE A 50 -17.16 -26.15 14.88
CA PHE A 50 -17.78 -24.84 14.71
C PHE A 50 -18.47 -24.37 16.00
N ILE A 51 -18.20 -23.16 16.40
CA ILE A 51 -18.85 -22.48 17.54
C ILE A 51 -19.79 -21.40 17.02
N SER A 52 -19.30 -20.49 16.19
CA SER A 52 -20.06 -19.38 15.65
C SER A 52 -19.37 -18.73 14.46
N ALA A 53 -20.10 -17.91 13.72
CA ALA A 53 -19.53 -17.03 12.72
C ALA A 53 -20.16 -15.63 12.83
N ARG A 54 -19.43 -14.61 12.35
CA ARG A 54 -19.93 -13.22 12.33
C ARG A 54 -19.39 -12.44 11.12
N LYS A 55 -20.08 -11.38 10.73
CA LYS A 55 -19.53 -10.36 9.83
C LYS A 55 -18.49 -9.52 10.58
N VAL A 56 -17.36 -9.26 9.93
CA VAL A 56 -16.30 -8.42 10.51
C VAL A 56 -16.67 -6.95 10.33
N GLY A 57 -16.57 -6.17 11.39
CA GLY A 57 -16.82 -4.73 11.38
C GLY A 57 -15.78 -3.96 10.55
N LYS A 58 -16.15 -2.83 9.98
CA LYS A 58 -15.25 -2.04 9.11
C LYS A 58 -13.91 -1.67 9.80
N ASN A 59 -13.95 -1.38 11.09
CA ASN A 59 -12.77 -0.96 11.86
C ASN A 59 -11.83 -2.14 12.20
N GLU A 60 -12.35 -3.37 12.24
CA GLU A 60 -11.62 -4.59 12.55
C GLU A 60 -11.21 -5.39 11.30
N SER A 61 -11.67 -4.96 10.12
CA SER A 61 -11.60 -5.77 8.90
C SER A 61 -10.20 -5.90 8.29
N LYS A 62 -9.28 -5.00 8.62
CA LYS A 62 -7.90 -5.04 8.09
C LYS A 62 -7.03 -5.92 8.96
N ILE A 63 -6.68 -7.09 8.48
CA ILE A 63 -5.86 -8.08 9.17
C ILE A 63 -4.66 -8.52 8.34
N PRO A 64 -3.53 -8.92 8.97
CA PRO A 64 -2.43 -9.55 8.27
C PRO A 64 -2.83 -10.99 7.92
N ILE A 65 -2.68 -11.36 6.67
CA ILE A 65 -2.87 -12.74 6.21
C ILE A 65 -1.58 -13.28 5.61
N PRO A 66 -1.22 -14.55 5.89
CA PRO A 66 -0.05 -15.17 5.31
C PRO A 66 -0.25 -15.40 3.81
N VAL A 67 0.80 -15.18 3.03
CA VAL A 67 0.77 -15.32 1.57
C VAL A 67 2.08 -15.91 1.05
N THR A 68 1.98 -16.66 -0.05
CA THR A 68 3.13 -17.08 -0.85
C THR A 68 3.31 -16.13 -2.04
N GLU A 69 4.47 -16.18 -2.70
CA GLU A 69 4.70 -15.45 -3.95
C GLU A 69 3.66 -15.82 -5.01
N GLN A 70 3.33 -17.10 -5.12
CA GLN A 70 2.34 -17.60 -6.06
C GLN A 70 0.94 -17.12 -5.71
N SER A 71 0.55 -17.15 -4.44
CA SER A 71 -0.79 -16.73 -4.01
C SER A 71 -1.01 -15.22 -4.14
N THR A 72 0.04 -14.39 -4.00
CA THR A 72 -0.04 -12.94 -4.28
C THR A 72 -0.09 -12.65 -5.77
N ALA A 73 0.55 -13.49 -6.59
CA ALA A 73 0.59 -13.34 -8.04
C ALA A 73 -0.61 -13.97 -8.76
N ARG A 74 -1.64 -14.42 -8.03
CA ARG A 74 -2.81 -15.17 -8.56
C ARG A 74 -3.19 -14.81 -9.99
N SER A 75 -3.15 -15.80 -10.87
CA SER A 75 -3.55 -15.70 -12.28
C SER A 75 -3.92 -17.09 -12.81
N GLY A 76 -4.64 -17.13 -13.93
CA GLY A 76 -5.05 -18.39 -14.56
C GLY A 76 -6.34 -18.97 -14.02
N LYS A 77 -6.67 -20.18 -14.48
CA LYS A 77 -7.94 -20.87 -14.20
C LYS A 77 -8.02 -21.40 -12.76
N HIS A 78 -6.90 -21.85 -12.21
CA HIS A 78 -6.79 -22.42 -10.85
C HIS A 78 -5.71 -21.67 -10.06
N PRO A 79 -5.99 -20.45 -9.61
CA PRO A 79 -5.01 -19.66 -8.88
C PRO A 79 -4.72 -20.27 -7.51
N PRO A 80 -3.45 -20.22 -7.02
CA PRO A 80 -3.07 -20.82 -5.74
C PRO A 80 -3.79 -20.17 -4.55
N ALA A 81 -4.10 -20.97 -3.54
CA ALA A 81 -4.70 -20.52 -2.29
C ALA A 81 -3.75 -19.68 -1.44
N HIS A 82 -4.28 -18.79 -0.61
CA HIS A 82 -3.55 -18.26 0.53
C HIS A 82 -3.47 -19.33 1.63
N PRO A 83 -2.37 -19.38 2.39
CA PRO A 83 -2.12 -20.52 3.29
C PRO A 83 -3.08 -20.70 4.47
N LEU A 84 -3.76 -19.64 4.91
CA LEU A 84 -4.59 -19.69 6.11
C LEU A 84 -5.95 -19.00 5.92
N CYS A 85 -5.95 -17.71 5.65
CA CYS A 85 -7.17 -16.94 5.40
C CYS A 85 -7.36 -16.76 3.92
N ASP A 86 -8.52 -17.14 3.38
CA ASP A 86 -8.81 -17.04 1.96
C ASP A 86 -10.28 -16.77 1.69
N GLN A 87 -10.61 -16.58 0.42
CA GLN A 87 -11.97 -16.41 -0.05
C GLN A 87 -12.78 -17.71 0.13
N LEU A 88 -14.07 -17.55 0.36
CA LEU A 88 -15.00 -18.67 0.56
C LEU A 88 -14.91 -19.71 -0.57
N SER A 89 -14.62 -19.28 -1.81
CA SER A 89 -14.39 -20.17 -2.96
C SER A 89 -13.21 -21.14 -2.81
N TYR A 90 -12.29 -20.91 -1.88
CA TYR A 90 -11.19 -21.84 -1.56
C TYR A 90 -11.48 -22.71 -0.35
N LEU A 91 -12.33 -22.21 0.55
CA LEU A 91 -12.61 -22.89 1.82
C LEU A 91 -13.78 -23.90 1.70
N ALA A 92 -14.65 -23.67 0.73
CA ALA A 92 -15.81 -24.50 0.50
C ALA A 92 -15.63 -25.48 -0.69
N ALA A 93 -16.10 -26.70 -0.55
CA ALA A 93 -15.84 -27.81 -1.48
C ALA A 93 -16.61 -27.75 -2.82
N TYR A 94 -17.43 -26.72 -3.07
CA TYR A 94 -18.13 -26.59 -4.36
C TYR A 94 -17.17 -26.34 -5.54
N ASP A 95 -16.04 -25.68 -5.31
CA ASP A 95 -14.91 -25.62 -6.26
C ASP A 95 -13.80 -26.58 -5.78
N LYS A 96 -13.91 -27.84 -6.19
CA LYS A 96 -12.99 -28.90 -5.75
C LYS A 96 -11.52 -28.56 -5.96
N ALA A 97 -11.17 -27.99 -7.10
CA ALA A 97 -9.76 -27.69 -7.41
C ALA A 97 -9.17 -26.63 -6.49
N ARG A 98 -9.91 -25.57 -6.18
CA ARG A 98 -9.49 -24.54 -5.24
C ARG A 98 -9.45 -25.07 -3.82
N HIS A 99 -10.46 -25.82 -3.43
CA HIS A 99 -10.55 -26.43 -2.10
C HIS A 99 -9.40 -27.41 -1.83
N GLU A 100 -9.13 -28.33 -2.74
CA GLU A 100 -8.00 -29.26 -2.66
C GLU A 100 -6.65 -28.54 -2.56
N ASN A 101 -6.46 -27.47 -3.35
CA ASN A 101 -5.25 -26.66 -3.29
C ASN A 101 -5.07 -26.00 -1.90
N TYR A 102 -6.14 -25.46 -1.33
CA TYR A 102 -6.12 -24.88 0.02
C TYR A 102 -5.83 -25.92 1.09
N VAL A 103 -6.58 -27.03 1.08
CA VAL A 103 -6.42 -28.13 2.06
C VAL A 103 -5.03 -28.74 2.00
N THR A 104 -4.50 -28.99 0.80
CA THR A 104 -3.15 -29.53 0.63
C THR A 104 -2.10 -28.61 1.23
N GLN A 105 -2.15 -27.31 0.93
CA GLN A 105 -1.19 -26.32 1.43
C GLN A 105 -1.26 -26.18 2.97
N LEU A 106 -2.49 -26.12 3.52
CA LEU A 106 -2.68 -26.05 4.97
C LEU A 106 -2.20 -27.33 5.66
N ALA A 107 -2.45 -28.50 5.08
CA ALA A 107 -1.99 -29.78 5.60
C ALA A 107 -0.45 -29.91 5.62
N GLU A 108 0.21 -29.45 4.55
CA GLU A 108 1.67 -29.44 4.47
C GLU A 108 2.27 -28.55 5.57
N TRP A 109 1.70 -27.36 5.81
CA TRP A 109 2.16 -26.48 6.88
C TRP A 109 1.88 -27.08 8.25
N THR A 110 0.67 -27.64 8.47
CA THR A 110 0.31 -28.30 9.74
C THR A 110 1.21 -29.49 10.08
N ALA A 111 1.68 -30.23 9.08
CA ALA A 111 2.57 -31.40 9.27
C ALA A 111 4.07 -31.03 9.36
N SER A 112 4.45 -29.77 9.15
CA SER A 112 5.84 -29.33 9.15
C SER A 112 6.42 -29.16 10.54
N ALA A 113 7.75 -29.03 10.63
CA ALA A 113 8.45 -28.67 11.88
C ALA A 113 8.06 -27.28 12.41
N HIS A 114 7.54 -26.40 11.54
CA HIS A 114 7.08 -25.04 11.87
C HIS A 114 5.56 -24.96 11.98
N SER A 115 4.91 -26.03 12.44
CA SER A 115 3.47 -26.05 12.69
C SER A 115 3.08 -25.17 13.88
N HIS A 116 1.83 -24.75 13.93
CA HIS A 116 1.26 -24.00 15.04
C HIS A 116 -0.02 -24.71 15.55
N PRO A 117 -0.29 -24.74 16.87
CA PRO A 117 -1.43 -25.47 17.43
C PRO A 117 -2.80 -25.09 16.85
N MET A 118 -2.99 -23.83 16.42
CA MET A 118 -4.23 -23.36 15.81
C MET A 118 -4.50 -23.91 14.40
N LEU A 119 -3.51 -24.49 13.71
CA LEU A 119 -3.66 -24.97 12.34
C LEU A 119 -4.49 -26.26 12.27
N GLN A 120 -4.25 -27.19 13.20
CA GLN A 120 -4.91 -28.50 13.21
C GLN A 120 -6.45 -28.38 13.34
N PRO A 121 -7.00 -27.55 14.26
CA PRO A 121 -8.45 -27.28 14.32
C PRO A 121 -9.03 -26.75 13.01
N ILE A 122 -8.34 -25.80 12.38
CA ILE A 122 -8.79 -25.22 11.10
C ILE A 122 -8.76 -26.25 9.99
N LEU A 123 -7.70 -27.05 9.89
CA LEU A 123 -7.59 -28.12 8.91
C LEU A 123 -8.69 -29.19 9.11
N THR A 124 -8.97 -29.55 10.35
CA THR A 124 -10.04 -30.50 10.70
C THR A 124 -11.40 -29.97 10.25
N TYR A 125 -11.70 -28.70 10.55
CA TYR A 125 -12.95 -28.06 10.17
C TYR A 125 -13.10 -27.93 8.65
N VAL A 126 -12.07 -27.47 7.95
CA VAL A 126 -12.18 -27.31 6.49
C VAL A 126 -12.36 -28.66 5.79
N ARG A 127 -11.73 -29.73 6.29
CA ARG A 127 -11.93 -31.09 5.79
C ARG A 127 -13.31 -31.67 6.07
N SER A 128 -14.05 -31.14 7.03
CA SER A 128 -15.45 -31.56 7.25
C SER A 128 -16.42 -31.06 6.19
N GLU A 129 -16.01 -30.09 5.37
CA GLU A 129 -16.78 -29.48 4.28
C GLU A 129 -18.11 -28.81 4.72
N THR A 130 -18.26 -28.52 6.03
CA THR A 130 -19.51 -28.01 6.61
C THR A 130 -19.65 -26.48 6.54
N ILE A 131 -18.61 -25.77 6.16
CA ILE A 131 -18.55 -24.29 6.20
C ILE A 131 -19.74 -23.59 5.52
N LEU A 132 -20.24 -24.11 4.39
CA LEU A 132 -21.38 -23.51 3.71
C LEU A 132 -22.68 -23.66 4.51
N ALA A 133 -22.91 -24.84 5.10
CA ALA A 133 -24.07 -25.10 5.95
C ALA A 133 -24.03 -24.21 7.19
N ASP A 134 -22.89 -24.16 7.88
CA ASP A 134 -22.71 -23.37 9.09
C ASP A 134 -22.90 -21.86 8.85
N LEU A 135 -22.40 -21.34 7.73
CA LEU A 135 -22.58 -19.92 7.37
C LEU A 135 -23.99 -19.60 6.89
N LEU A 136 -24.66 -20.52 6.21
CA LEU A 136 -26.05 -20.40 5.80
C LEU A 136 -27.00 -20.39 7.01
N ASP A 137 -26.82 -21.34 7.93
CA ASP A 137 -27.59 -21.44 9.17
C ASP A 137 -27.36 -20.20 10.08
N SER A 138 -26.17 -19.62 10.01
CA SER A 138 -25.87 -18.35 10.69
C SER A 138 -26.46 -17.12 9.98
N GLY A 139 -27.09 -17.24 8.84
CA GLY A 139 -27.66 -16.13 8.06
C GLY A 139 -26.63 -15.17 7.48
N LEU A 140 -25.37 -15.62 7.28
CA LEU A 140 -24.27 -14.78 6.84
C LEU A 140 -24.04 -14.78 5.33
N ILE A 141 -24.49 -15.83 4.65
CA ILE A 141 -24.41 -16.01 3.20
C ILE A 141 -25.77 -16.37 2.62
N GLU A 142 -25.92 -16.16 1.33
CA GLU A 142 -27.04 -16.65 0.53
C GLU A 142 -26.48 -17.52 -0.61
N LEU A 143 -27.21 -18.57 -0.97
CA LEU A 143 -26.86 -19.40 -2.12
C LEU A 143 -27.71 -18.98 -3.33
N ASP A 144 -27.18 -19.23 -4.52
CA ASP A 144 -27.91 -19.14 -5.77
C ASP A 144 -28.70 -20.46 -6.07
N GLY A 145 -29.36 -20.50 -7.22
CA GLY A 145 -30.15 -21.70 -7.63
C GLY A 145 -29.32 -22.97 -7.90
N SER A 146 -27.98 -22.84 -7.94
CA SER A 146 -27.02 -23.94 -8.12
C SER A 146 -26.36 -24.36 -6.80
N GLY A 147 -26.74 -23.76 -5.68
CA GLY A 147 -26.11 -24.01 -4.38
C GLY A 147 -24.75 -23.36 -4.18
N ILE A 148 -24.41 -22.38 -5.01
CA ILE A 148 -23.13 -21.61 -4.93
C ILE A 148 -23.39 -20.31 -4.18
N PRO A 149 -22.46 -19.84 -3.30
CA PRO A 149 -22.61 -18.56 -2.64
C PRO A 149 -22.70 -17.39 -3.62
N LYS A 150 -23.71 -16.53 -3.48
CA LYS A 150 -23.86 -15.31 -4.31
C LYS A 150 -22.63 -14.41 -4.25
N ASN A 151 -21.88 -14.45 -3.16
CA ASN A 151 -20.62 -13.73 -3.00
C ASN A 151 -19.50 -14.68 -2.55
N GLU A 152 -18.91 -15.40 -3.51
CA GLU A 152 -17.81 -16.36 -3.29
C GLU A 152 -16.45 -15.72 -2.94
N LYS A 153 -16.34 -14.39 -3.07
CA LYS A 153 -15.10 -13.64 -2.77
C LYS A 153 -15.03 -13.14 -1.34
N LEU A 154 -15.99 -13.50 -0.48
CA LEU A 154 -15.92 -13.14 0.94
C LEU A 154 -14.67 -13.75 1.56
N MET A 155 -13.82 -12.89 2.12
CA MET A 155 -12.59 -13.30 2.81
C MET A 155 -12.93 -13.78 4.22
N VAL A 156 -12.53 -15.01 4.53
CA VAL A 156 -12.76 -15.63 5.83
C VAL A 156 -11.48 -15.61 6.66
N CYS A 157 -11.59 -15.22 7.93
CA CYS A 157 -10.54 -15.34 8.92
C CYS A 157 -10.98 -16.25 10.08
N TRP A 158 -10.00 -16.75 10.82
CA TRP A 158 -10.19 -17.80 11.81
C TRP A 158 -9.93 -17.32 13.23
N ARG A 159 -10.81 -17.71 14.14
CA ARG A 159 -10.63 -17.62 15.57
C ARG A 159 -10.68 -19.03 16.16
N VAL A 160 -9.70 -19.39 16.97
CA VAL A 160 -9.64 -20.75 17.57
C VAL A 160 -9.54 -20.62 19.08
N LYS A 161 -10.59 -21.03 19.78
CA LYS A 161 -10.69 -21.00 21.25
C LYS A 161 -10.00 -22.20 21.90
N GLY A 162 -9.57 -22.03 23.14
CA GLY A 162 -9.05 -23.14 23.95
C GLY A 162 -7.54 -23.18 24.13
N PHE A 163 -6.80 -22.20 23.60
CA PHE A 163 -5.34 -22.13 23.77
C PHE A 163 -4.88 -21.21 24.91
N GLY A 164 -5.82 -20.70 25.75
CA GLY A 164 -5.48 -19.93 26.94
C GLY A 164 -4.95 -18.52 26.71
N THR A 165 -5.03 -18.02 25.47
CA THR A 165 -4.66 -16.64 25.11
C THR A 165 -5.90 -15.76 25.10
N PRO A 166 -5.82 -14.48 25.58
CA PRO A 166 -6.93 -13.55 25.49
C PRO A 166 -7.32 -13.23 24.03
N ASP A 167 -6.36 -13.31 23.13
CA ASP A 167 -6.52 -13.04 21.71
C ASP A 167 -6.55 -14.37 20.93
N ASP A 168 -7.74 -14.88 20.60
CA ASP A 168 -7.93 -16.18 19.91
C ASP A 168 -7.91 -16.04 18.39
N GLY A 169 -7.81 -14.82 17.85
CA GLY A 169 -7.74 -14.59 16.40
C GLY A 169 -6.39 -14.98 15.83
N CYS A 170 -6.37 -15.80 14.79
CA CYS A 170 -5.13 -16.24 14.15
C CYS A 170 -4.26 -15.07 13.68
N TRP A 171 -4.87 -13.97 13.26
CA TRP A 171 -4.17 -12.75 12.83
C TRP A 171 -3.53 -11.94 13.96
N GLN A 172 -3.85 -12.25 15.22
CA GLN A 172 -3.35 -11.58 16.41
C GLN A 172 -2.13 -12.32 17.01
N GLN A 173 -1.85 -13.54 16.54
CA GLN A 173 -0.80 -14.40 17.08
C GLN A 173 0.54 -14.15 16.38
N SER A 174 1.45 -13.48 17.07
CA SER A 174 2.82 -13.28 16.56
C SER A 174 3.59 -14.59 16.36
N SER A 175 3.33 -15.60 17.20
CA SER A 175 3.89 -16.94 17.04
C SER A 175 3.42 -17.64 15.77
N LEU A 176 2.17 -17.44 15.36
CA LEU A 176 1.65 -17.99 14.10
C LEU A 176 2.26 -17.28 12.88
N VAL A 177 2.44 -15.95 12.96
CA VAL A 177 3.16 -15.18 11.95
C VAL A 177 4.59 -15.70 11.78
N GLN A 178 5.30 -15.90 12.87
CA GLN A 178 6.66 -16.44 12.86
C GLN A 178 6.70 -17.86 12.30
N ALA A 179 5.81 -18.75 12.76
CA ALA A 179 5.70 -20.13 12.28
C ALA A 179 5.50 -20.19 10.75
N PHE A 180 4.68 -19.29 10.20
CA PHE A 180 4.51 -19.20 8.75
C PHE A 180 5.79 -18.73 8.03
N GLN A 181 6.45 -17.72 8.57
CA GLN A 181 7.68 -17.20 7.97
C GLN A 181 8.78 -18.27 7.91
N GLU A 182 8.94 -19.05 8.99
CA GLU A 182 9.91 -20.14 9.08
C GLU A 182 9.57 -21.29 8.12
N TRP A 183 8.31 -21.74 8.09
CA TRP A 183 7.85 -22.75 7.15
C TRP A 183 8.05 -22.32 5.69
N TYR A 184 7.72 -21.10 5.36
CA TYR A 184 7.84 -20.63 4.00
C TYR A 184 9.31 -20.39 3.57
N ALA A 185 10.17 -19.96 4.51
CA ALA A 185 11.60 -19.88 4.28
C ALA A 185 12.21 -21.26 4.02
N GLU A 186 11.81 -22.29 4.77
CA GLU A 186 12.22 -23.68 4.54
C GLU A 186 11.81 -24.15 3.14
N LYS A 187 10.57 -23.87 2.71
CA LYS A 187 10.12 -24.20 1.35
C LYS A 187 10.93 -23.52 0.23
N GLN A 188 11.49 -22.36 0.52
CA GLN A 188 12.32 -21.62 -0.45
C GLN A 188 13.80 -22.05 -0.40
N SER A 189 14.25 -22.75 0.62
CA SER A 189 15.67 -23.11 0.84
C SER A 189 16.29 -23.95 -0.28
N GLY A 190 15.48 -24.66 -1.06
CA GLY A 190 15.92 -25.39 -2.26
C GLY A 190 16.27 -24.53 -3.47
N ARG A 191 16.02 -23.21 -3.44
CA ARG A 191 16.38 -22.28 -4.51
C ARG A 191 17.85 -21.86 -4.38
N LEU A 192 18.50 -21.62 -5.51
CA LEU A 192 19.86 -21.11 -5.52
C LEU A 192 19.88 -19.62 -5.14
N PRO A 193 20.73 -19.22 -4.16
CA PRO A 193 20.93 -17.82 -3.85
C PRO A 193 21.50 -17.05 -5.04
N ALA A 194 21.08 -15.78 -5.20
CA ALA A 194 21.58 -14.88 -6.22
C ALA A 194 21.89 -13.51 -5.62
N LEU A 195 22.73 -12.73 -6.31
CA LEU A 195 23.08 -11.38 -5.88
C LEU A 195 21.84 -10.46 -5.95
N CYS A 196 21.37 -9.99 -4.80
CA CYS A 196 20.30 -9.01 -4.73
C CYS A 196 20.82 -7.63 -5.19
N MET A 197 20.23 -7.07 -6.25
CA MET A 197 20.64 -5.77 -6.81
C MET A 197 20.26 -4.57 -5.92
N ILE A 198 19.52 -4.80 -4.81
CA ILE A 198 19.15 -3.77 -3.85
C ILE A 198 20.09 -3.79 -2.65
N THR A 199 20.30 -4.95 -2.05
CA THR A 199 21.10 -5.08 -0.82
C THR A 199 22.57 -5.37 -1.07
N GLY A 200 22.93 -5.84 -2.26
CA GLY A 200 24.28 -6.33 -2.57
C GLY A 200 24.64 -7.68 -1.93
N ALA A 201 23.71 -8.31 -1.21
CA ALA A 201 23.92 -9.61 -0.58
C ALA A 201 23.45 -10.76 -1.48
N TYR A 202 24.06 -11.95 -1.29
CA TYR A 202 23.55 -13.19 -1.87
C TYR A 202 22.42 -13.73 -1.01
N ASP A 203 21.23 -13.90 -1.59
CA ASP A 203 20.02 -14.33 -0.89
C ASP A 203 19.04 -14.97 -1.88
N ILE A 204 17.99 -15.63 -1.38
CA ILE A 204 16.96 -16.29 -2.20
C ILE A 204 16.20 -15.25 -3.04
N PRO A 205 16.25 -15.31 -4.38
CA PRO A 205 15.59 -14.33 -5.23
C PRO A 205 14.09 -14.60 -5.37
N VAL A 206 13.31 -13.53 -5.58
CA VAL A 206 11.93 -13.64 -6.06
C VAL A 206 11.94 -14.03 -7.53
N PRO A 207 11.22 -15.07 -7.95
CA PRO A 207 11.10 -15.41 -9.37
C PRO A 207 10.54 -14.22 -10.19
N PRO A 208 11.04 -13.95 -11.41
CA PRO A 208 10.70 -12.76 -12.18
C PRO A 208 9.21 -12.52 -12.38
N GLY A 209 8.42 -13.59 -12.57
CA GLY A 209 6.96 -13.53 -12.72
C GLY A 209 6.18 -13.34 -11.41
N GLN A 210 6.82 -13.49 -10.24
CA GLN A 210 6.17 -13.54 -8.93
C GLN A 210 6.41 -12.30 -8.05
N GLN A 211 6.94 -11.23 -8.64
CA GLN A 211 7.09 -9.96 -7.92
C GLN A 211 5.74 -9.45 -7.39
N PRO A 212 5.71 -8.84 -6.17
CA PRO A 212 4.48 -8.41 -5.54
C PRO A 212 3.67 -7.43 -6.38
N LYS A 213 2.34 -7.55 -6.29
CA LYS A 213 1.32 -6.70 -6.91
C LYS A 213 0.69 -5.77 -5.88
N SER A 214 -0.39 -5.10 -6.27
CA SER A 214 -1.28 -4.35 -5.37
C SER A 214 -0.62 -3.16 -4.65
N LEU A 215 0.30 -2.49 -5.33
CA LEU A 215 0.82 -1.20 -4.88
C LEU A 215 -0.13 -0.06 -5.27
N HIS A 216 -0.72 -0.12 -6.44
CA HIS A 216 -1.58 0.95 -6.94
C HIS A 216 -3.05 0.68 -6.59
N PRO A 217 -3.73 1.57 -5.82
CA PRO A 217 -5.11 1.33 -5.39
C PRO A 217 -6.14 1.29 -6.52
N GLY A 218 -5.84 1.87 -7.67
CA GLY A 218 -6.70 1.83 -8.88
C GLY A 218 -6.46 0.61 -9.77
N ASN A 219 -5.37 -0.14 -9.57
CA ASN A 219 -5.08 -1.37 -10.29
C ASN A 219 -4.26 -2.35 -9.44
N GLY A 220 -4.95 -3.28 -8.80
CA GLY A 220 -4.33 -4.32 -7.96
C GLY A 220 -3.41 -5.29 -8.71
N ASN A 221 -3.40 -5.30 -10.03
CA ASN A 221 -2.51 -6.15 -10.82
C ASN A 221 -1.19 -5.46 -11.22
N ALA A 222 -1.08 -4.15 -11.04
CA ALA A 222 0.11 -3.41 -11.42
C ALA A 222 1.32 -3.80 -10.55
N LYS A 223 2.45 -4.08 -11.23
CA LYS A 223 3.73 -4.41 -10.62
C LYS A 223 4.74 -3.29 -10.83
N LEU A 224 5.54 -3.00 -9.82
CA LEU A 224 6.64 -2.05 -9.92
C LEU A 224 7.88 -2.70 -10.55
N ILE A 225 8.11 -3.98 -10.29
CA ILE A 225 9.13 -4.80 -10.92
C ILE A 225 8.46 -5.85 -11.79
N SER A 226 8.81 -5.89 -13.08
CA SER A 226 8.33 -6.90 -14.03
C SER A 226 9.31 -7.00 -15.19
N SER A 227 9.96 -8.14 -15.32
CA SER A 227 10.96 -8.41 -16.39
C SER A 227 10.68 -9.69 -17.18
N ASN A 228 9.57 -10.35 -16.90
CA ASN A 228 9.23 -11.68 -17.40
C ASN A 228 8.39 -11.69 -18.70
N ASP A 229 8.22 -10.56 -19.37
CA ASP A 229 7.52 -10.52 -20.65
C ASP A 229 8.47 -10.79 -21.82
N ASP A 230 7.96 -11.47 -22.84
CA ASP A 230 8.67 -11.76 -24.08
C ASP A 230 8.19 -10.88 -25.25
N ALA A 231 7.28 -9.95 -24.99
CA ALA A 231 6.68 -9.07 -25.99
C ALA A 231 7.37 -7.70 -26.12
N GLY A 232 8.50 -7.50 -25.43
CA GLY A 232 9.31 -6.27 -25.54
C GLY A 232 8.78 -5.08 -24.72
N PHE A 233 7.78 -5.26 -23.85
CA PHE A 233 7.28 -4.19 -22.97
C PHE A 233 8.27 -3.80 -21.87
N THR A 234 9.19 -4.71 -21.50
CA THR A 234 10.26 -4.43 -20.56
C THR A 234 11.58 -4.34 -21.32
N TYR A 235 12.20 -3.17 -21.29
CA TYR A 235 13.55 -3.01 -21.82
C TYR A 235 14.56 -3.68 -20.89
N ARG A 236 15.20 -4.74 -21.37
CA ARG A 236 16.22 -5.50 -20.63
C ARG A 236 17.65 -5.11 -21.02
N GLY A 237 17.83 -4.15 -21.91
CA GLY A 237 19.14 -3.79 -22.44
C GLY A 237 19.78 -4.96 -23.21
N ARG A 238 20.98 -5.35 -22.79
CA ARG A 238 21.75 -6.48 -23.37
C ARG A 238 21.34 -7.85 -22.82
N PHE A 239 20.45 -7.90 -21.85
CA PHE A 239 20.10 -9.13 -21.16
C PHE A 239 19.00 -9.90 -21.90
N THR A 240 19.16 -11.21 -22.04
CA THR A 240 18.19 -12.11 -22.66
C THR A 240 17.21 -12.63 -21.62
N GLU A 241 17.73 -13.01 -20.45
CA GLU A 241 16.92 -13.60 -19.39
C GLU A 241 16.40 -12.54 -18.40
N PRO A 242 15.18 -12.74 -17.86
CA PRO A 242 14.56 -11.82 -16.92
C PRO A 242 15.37 -11.56 -15.65
N ASP A 243 15.99 -12.58 -15.07
CA ASP A 243 16.78 -12.52 -13.84
C ASP A 243 18.12 -11.80 -14.01
N GLN A 244 18.68 -11.81 -15.23
CA GLN A 244 19.85 -11.01 -15.56
C GLN A 244 19.55 -9.51 -15.51
N ALA A 245 18.34 -9.13 -15.88
CA ALA A 245 17.92 -7.73 -15.92
C ALA A 245 17.58 -7.18 -14.51
N VAL A 246 16.95 -8.00 -13.67
CA VAL A 246 16.61 -7.62 -12.31
C VAL A 246 16.51 -8.83 -11.38
N THR A 247 17.34 -8.85 -10.35
CA THR A 247 17.32 -9.84 -9.27
C THR A 247 17.16 -9.14 -7.93
N VAL A 248 16.09 -9.46 -7.22
CA VAL A 248 15.78 -8.91 -5.89
C VAL A 248 15.51 -10.06 -4.94
N SER A 249 16.16 -10.07 -3.77
CA SER A 249 15.90 -11.11 -2.77
C SER A 249 14.47 -11.03 -2.23
N TYR A 250 13.96 -12.18 -1.80
CA TYR A 250 12.62 -12.30 -1.26
C TYR A 250 12.38 -11.34 -0.10
N VAL A 251 13.27 -11.32 0.88
CA VAL A 251 13.15 -10.47 2.07
C VAL A 251 13.17 -8.99 1.69
N ALA A 252 14.11 -8.56 0.85
CA ALA A 252 14.20 -7.18 0.37
C ALA A 252 12.94 -6.77 -0.40
N SER A 253 12.44 -7.64 -1.29
CA SER A 253 11.21 -7.40 -2.04
C SER A 253 10.00 -7.25 -1.12
N GLN A 254 9.84 -8.14 -0.13
CA GLN A 254 8.72 -8.09 0.82
C GLN A 254 8.75 -6.81 1.66
N LYS A 255 9.91 -6.48 2.27
CA LYS A 255 10.06 -5.25 3.05
C LYS A 255 9.72 -4.00 2.23
N ALA A 256 10.34 -3.87 1.06
CA ALA A 256 10.15 -2.70 0.20
C ALA A 256 8.68 -2.55 -0.26
N HIS A 257 8.06 -3.63 -0.73
CA HIS A 257 6.67 -3.57 -1.19
C HIS A 257 5.68 -3.33 -0.04
N ASN A 258 5.89 -3.94 1.13
CA ASN A 258 5.03 -3.72 2.29
C ASN A 258 5.14 -2.28 2.82
N ALA A 259 6.37 -1.71 2.88
CA ALA A 259 6.57 -0.31 3.22
C ALA A 259 5.90 0.63 2.20
N LEU A 260 6.07 0.38 0.90
CA LEU A 260 5.44 1.20 -0.14
C LEU A 260 3.91 1.13 -0.09
N ARG A 261 3.31 -0.05 0.13
CA ARG A 261 1.86 -0.17 0.32
C ARG A 261 1.38 0.63 1.52
N TRP A 262 2.11 0.51 2.64
CA TRP A 262 1.83 1.25 3.85
C TRP A 262 1.95 2.76 3.63
N LEU A 263 3.04 3.26 3.04
CA LEU A 263 3.23 4.67 2.72
C LEU A 263 2.14 5.22 1.78
N ILE A 264 1.75 4.46 0.75
CA ILE A 264 0.69 4.85 -0.17
C ILE A 264 -0.66 4.96 0.57
N ALA A 265 -0.93 4.08 1.49
CA ALA A 265 -2.18 4.06 2.24
C ALA A 265 -2.23 5.15 3.33
N GLU A 266 -1.09 5.42 4.01
CA GLU A 266 -0.99 6.43 5.08
C GLU A 266 -0.98 7.86 4.53
N GLN A 267 -0.15 8.12 3.53
CA GLN A 267 0.16 9.50 3.13
C GLN A 267 0.20 9.72 1.62
N GLY A 268 -0.11 8.72 0.82
CA GLY A 268 -0.14 8.86 -0.63
C GLY A 268 -1.21 9.87 -1.08
N VAL A 269 -0.77 10.89 -1.81
CA VAL A 269 -1.67 11.86 -2.44
C VAL A 269 -1.93 11.42 -3.86
N ARG A 270 -3.19 11.19 -4.19
CA ARG A 270 -3.63 11.02 -5.57
C ARG A 270 -4.13 12.37 -6.08
N ALA A 271 -3.69 12.77 -7.26
CA ALA A 271 -4.39 13.79 -8.02
C ALA A 271 -5.85 13.31 -8.15
N ALA A 272 -6.81 14.18 -7.93
CA ALA A 272 -8.23 13.86 -7.67
C ALA A 272 -8.87 12.89 -8.67
N TYR A 273 -8.30 12.71 -9.85
CA TYR A 273 -8.83 11.87 -10.92
C TYR A 273 -7.74 11.18 -11.76
N GLY A 274 -6.49 11.15 -11.32
CA GLY A 274 -5.39 10.56 -12.09
C GLY A 274 -4.94 9.21 -11.55
N THR A 275 -4.15 8.52 -12.36
CA THR A 275 -3.47 7.27 -11.99
C THR A 275 -2.17 7.52 -11.22
N ARG A 276 -1.79 8.78 -11.01
CA ARG A 276 -0.53 9.17 -10.37
C ARG A 276 -0.66 9.34 -8.87
N ILE A 277 0.31 8.77 -8.14
CA ILE A 277 0.41 8.85 -6.69
C ILE A 277 1.68 9.63 -6.35
N PHE A 278 1.54 10.67 -5.52
CA PHE A 278 2.66 11.40 -4.96
C PHE A 278 2.91 10.93 -3.53
N LEU A 279 4.16 10.64 -3.23
CA LEU A 279 4.65 10.25 -1.91
C LEU A 279 5.68 11.27 -1.45
N CYS A 280 5.66 11.60 -0.17
CA CYS A 280 6.68 12.40 0.50
C CYS A 280 6.83 11.87 1.91
N TRP A 281 8.00 11.37 2.28
CA TRP A 281 8.19 10.76 3.59
C TRP A 281 9.63 10.87 4.09
N ASN A 282 9.81 10.74 5.39
CA ASN A 282 11.12 10.53 6.02
C ASN A 282 11.30 9.04 6.32
N PRO A 283 12.35 8.38 5.83
CA PRO A 283 12.58 6.95 6.10
C PRO A 283 12.74 6.62 7.57
N GLY A 284 13.26 7.55 8.39
CA GLY A 284 13.40 7.38 9.83
C GLY A 284 12.12 7.50 10.65
N GLY A 285 10.96 7.69 10.00
CA GLY A 285 9.65 7.66 10.66
C GLY A 285 9.15 9.00 11.19
N ILE A 286 9.85 10.09 10.94
CA ILE A 286 9.38 11.43 11.30
C ILE A 286 8.32 11.88 10.29
N GLY A 287 7.19 12.40 10.79
CA GLY A 287 6.14 12.94 9.94
C GLY A 287 6.64 14.10 9.08
N VAL A 288 6.26 14.14 7.82
CA VAL A 288 6.56 15.21 6.87
C VAL A 288 5.31 15.74 6.20
N LEU A 289 5.38 16.98 5.75
CA LEU A 289 4.32 17.64 5.00
C LEU A 289 4.09 16.94 3.66
N ARG A 290 2.83 16.98 3.20
CA ARG A 290 2.50 16.57 1.83
C ARG A 290 3.09 17.56 0.84
N VAL A 291 3.80 17.06 -0.14
CA VAL A 291 4.47 17.89 -1.17
C VAL A 291 3.49 18.70 -2.03
N THR A 292 2.22 18.34 -2.05
CA THR A 292 1.16 19.01 -2.81
C THR A 292 0.47 20.15 -2.05
N ASP A 293 0.61 20.16 -0.72
CA ASP A 293 -0.09 21.11 0.15
C ASP A 293 0.80 22.35 0.47
N PRO A 294 0.21 23.51 0.70
CA PRO A 294 0.92 24.67 1.20
C PRO A 294 1.60 24.39 2.56
N LEU A 295 2.75 25.01 2.83
CA LEU A 295 3.48 24.84 4.09
C LEU A 295 2.64 25.27 5.31
N THR A 296 1.90 26.37 5.20
CA THR A 296 1.00 26.88 6.24
C THR A 296 -0.27 26.07 6.43
N GLY A 297 -0.53 25.09 5.55
CA GLY A 297 -1.77 24.33 5.56
C GLY A 297 -2.96 25.13 5.01
N ILE A 298 -4.13 24.43 4.90
CA ILE A 298 -5.35 25.02 4.34
C ILE A 298 -6.16 25.74 5.43
N TYR A 299 -5.90 25.44 6.68
CA TYR A 299 -6.68 25.85 7.86
C TYR A 299 -5.93 26.84 8.75
N GLY A 300 -4.86 27.50 8.23
CA GLY A 300 -4.18 28.58 8.94
C GLY A 300 -5.13 29.76 9.19
N GLU A 301 -4.79 30.60 10.19
CA GLU A 301 -5.54 31.83 10.46
C GLU A 301 -5.68 32.70 9.20
N VAL A 302 -6.78 33.42 9.11
CA VAL A 302 -7.03 34.35 8.00
C VAL A 302 -5.98 35.45 7.99
N VAL A 303 -5.10 35.42 7.03
CA VAL A 303 -4.03 36.41 6.91
C VAL A 303 -4.41 37.40 5.81
N LEU A 304 -4.62 38.65 6.19
CA LEU A 304 -5.06 39.72 5.29
C LEU A 304 -3.90 40.54 4.74
N ARG A 305 -2.74 40.53 5.39
CA ARG A 305 -1.57 41.33 5.01
C ARG A 305 -0.41 40.45 4.59
N PRO A 306 0.36 40.83 3.54
CA PRO A 306 1.52 40.06 3.08
C PRO A 306 2.62 39.91 4.15
N SER A 307 2.76 40.91 5.08
CA SER A 307 3.69 40.84 6.19
C SER A 307 3.32 39.71 7.17
N ASP A 308 2.05 39.61 7.49
CA ASP A 308 1.54 38.62 8.47
C ASP A 308 1.64 37.20 7.87
N TYR A 309 1.38 37.06 6.57
CA TYR A 309 1.59 35.78 5.88
C TYR A 309 3.05 35.33 5.90
N ARG A 310 3.99 36.23 5.64
CA ARG A 310 5.43 35.91 5.72
C ARG A 310 5.86 35.53 7.13
N TRP A 311 5.35 36.21 8.14
CA TRP A 311 5.60 35.86 9.53
C TRP A 311 5.06 34.48 9.89
N GLU A 312 3.83 34.18 9.52
CA GLU A 312 3.19 32.87 9.73
C GLU A 312 3.96 31.75 9.01
N LEU A 313 4.37 31.99 7.77
CA LEU A 313 5.16 31.07 6.98
C LEU A 313 6.51 30.76 7.66
N GLN A 314 7.19 31.80 8.16
CA GLN A 314 8.45 31.66 8.89
C GLN A 314 8.28 30.88 10.20
N ARG A 315 7.24 31.18 10.97
CA ARG A 315 6.91 30.47 12.21
C ARG A 315 6.64 28.98 11.94
N THR A 316 5.90 28.69 10.88
CA THR A 316 5.60 27.31 10.47
C THR A 316 6.88 26.56 10.04
N LEU A 317 7.75 27.22 9.29
CA LEU A 317 9.04 26.67 8.89
C LEU A 317 9.91 26.32 10.12
N GLU A 318 9.99 27.21 11.09
CA GLU A 318 10.77 26.99 12.34
C GLU A 318 10.18 25.82 13.15
N GLY A 319 8.85 25.71 13.23
CA GLY A 319 8.17 24.58 13.85
C GLY A 319 8.54 23.25 13.19
N TRP A 320 8.53 23.17 11.87
CA TRP A 320 8.92 21.97 11.14
C TRP A 320 10.42 21.67 11.24
N ARG A 321 11.28 22.68 11.25
CA ARG A 321 12.75 22.51 11.45
C ARG A 321 13.07 21.83 12.79
N SER A 322 12.31 22.11 13.83
CA SER A 322 12.49 21.44 15.13
C SER A 322 12.13 19.97 15.11
N LEU A 323 11.24 19.55 14.20
CA LEU A 323 10.80 18.16 14.06
C LEU A 323 11.68 17.33 13.11
N LEU A 324 12.44 17.98 12.22
CA LEU A 324 13.32 17.33 11.23
C LEU A 324 14.78 17.71 11.52
N PRO A 325 15.42 17.13 12.54
CA PRO A 325 16.82 17.45 12.88
C PRO A 325 17.76 17.05 11.73
N GLU A 326 18.80 17.83 11.51
CA GLU A 326 19.73 17.72 10.36
C GLU A 326 20.36 16.32 10.19
N ARG A 327 20.55 15.57 11.27
CA ARG A 327 21.20 14.25 11.22
C ARG A 327 20.31 13.10 10.72
N ASP A 328 18.99 13.21 10.90
CA ASP A 328 18.03 12.15 10.56
C ASP A 328 16.96 12.64 9.56
N GLY A 329 17.12 13.85 9.05
CA GLY A 329 16.11 14.60 8.32
C GLY A 329 16.08 14.36 6.82
N GLN A 330 16.45 13.17 6.32
CA GLN A 330 16.32 12.89 4.89
C GLN A 330 14.85 12.75 4.49
N VAL A 331 14.42 13.49 3.49
CA VAL A 331 13.08 13.43 2.91
C VAL A 331 13.16 12.84 1.52
N VAL A 332 12.33 11.86 1.25
CA VAL A 332 12.16 11.22 -0.05
C VAL A 332 10.87 11.70 -0.68
N VAL A 333 10.94 12.13 -1.93
CA VAL A 333 9.77 12.48 -2.73
C VAL A 333 9.72 11.58 -3.96
N ALA A 334 8.60 10.92 -4.18
CA ALA A 334 8.40 10.04 -5.33
C ALA A 334 7.03 10.25 -5.99
N ALA A 335 6.97 10.05 -7.29
CA ALA A 335 5.71 9.91 -8.01
C ALA A 335 5.66 8.57 -8.73
N LEU A 336 4.57 7.84 -8.50
CA LEU A 336 4.29 6.54 -9.10
C LEU A 336 3.08 6.67 -10.03
N ASP A 337 3.14 6.07 -11.22
CA ASP A 337 2.04 6.14 -12.18
C ASP A 337 1.83 4.82 -12.91
N LEU A 338 0.59 4.51 -13.27
CA LEU A 338 0.29 3.40 -14.17
C LEU A 338 0.78 3.74 -15.58
N THR A 339 1.42 2.79 -16.23
CA THR A 339 1.85 3.01 -17.61
C THR A 339 0.66 3.01 -18.55
N SER A 340 0.61 3.98 -19.48
CA SER A 340 -0.47 4.09 -20.46
C SER A 340 -0.52 2.94 -21.46
N ALA A 341 0.62 2.33 -21.74
CA ALA A 341 0.73 1.22 -22.69
C ALA A 341 0.34 -0.13 -22.08
N ASN A 342 0.52 -0.29 -20.76
CA ASN A 342 0.18 -1.52 -20.05
C ASN A 342 -0.16 -1.21 -18.59
N THR A 343 -1.44 -1.18 -18.27
CA THR A 343 -1.93 -0.89 -16.92
C THR A 343 -1.50 -1.91 -15.86
N GLY A 344 -0.95 -3.07 -16.26
CA GLY A 344 -0.34 -4.05 -15.36
C GLY A 344 1.04 -3.62 -14.83
N ARG A 345 1.54 -2.45 -15.20
CA ARG A 345 2.85 -1.92 -14.79
C ARG A 345 2.71 -0.58 -14.09
N LEU A 346 3.50 -0.42 -13.05
CA LEU A 346 3.66 0.82 -12.30
C LEU A 346 5.07 1.35 -12.53
N SER A 347 5.17 2.63 -12.89
CA SER A 347 6.44 3.30 -13.14
C SER A 347 6.74 4.33 -12.06
N VAL A 348 8.01 4.48 -11.72
CA VAL A 348 8.52 5.64 -10.95
C VAL A 348 8.76 6.77 -11.94
N THR A 349 7.89 7.77 -11.91
CA THR A 349 7.94 8.89 -12.88
C THR A 349 8.68 10.11 -12.34
N TYR A 350 8.87 10.17 -11.02
CA TYR A 350 9.71 11.15 -10.34
C TYR A 350 10.30 10.53 -9.06
N TYR A 351 11.54 10.88 -8.75
CA TYR A 351 12.22 10.49 -7.52
C TYR A 351 13.28 11.52 -7.15
N ASN A 352 13.27 11.98 -5.91
CA ASN A 352 14.32 12.83 -5.35
C ASN A 352 14.52 12.56 -3.85
N GLU A 353 15.73 12.76 -3.37
CA GLU A 353 16.12 12.69 -1.97
C GLU A 353 16.73 14.03 -1.56
N LEU A 354 16.26 14.60 -0.45
CA LEU A 354 16.65 15.90 0.04
C LEU A 354 16.94 15.84 1.54
N MET A 355 17.81 16.70 2.01
CA MET A 355 17.86 17.00 3.43
C MET A 355 16.57 17.67 3.86
N GLY A 356 16.08 17.36 5.06
CA GLY A 356 14.82 17.92 5.56
C GLY A 356 14.83 19.45 5.61
N SER A 357 15.98 20.06 5.96
CA SER A 357 16.17 21.50 5.95
C SER A 357 16.01 22.10 4.55
N ASP A 358 16.61 21.47 3.53
CA ASP A 358 16.51 21.93 2.14
C ASP A 358 15.07 21.77 1.62
N PHE A 359 14.43 20.65 1.92
CA PHE A 359 13.05 20.39 1.55
C PHE A 359 12.12 21.48 2.12
N LEU A 360 12.22 21.75 3.42
CA LEU A 360 11.41 22.77 4.08
C LEU A 360 11.69 24.18 3.54
N GLN A 361 12.95 24.51 3.27
CA GLN A 361 13.31 25.79 2.68
C GLN A 361 12.69 25.97 1.30
N ARG A 362 12.73 24.93 0.45
CA ARG A 362 12.13 24.97 -0.89
C ARG A 362 10.61 25.08 -0.84
N LEU A 363 9.93 24.42 0.11
CA LEU A 363 8.51 24.62 0.33
C LEU A 363 8.20 26.05 0.78
N HIS A 364 9.00 26.60 1.68
CA HIS A 364 8.87 27.98 2.14
C HIS A 364 9.03 28.97 0.99
N ASP A 365 10.09 28.84 0.19
CA ASP A 365 10.38 29.73 -0.93
C ASP A 365 9.26 29.68 -1.96
N TRP A 366 8.77 28.45 -2.29
CA TRP A 366 7.63 28.29 -3.16
C TRP A 366 6.40 29.04 -2.64
N ASP A 367 6.03 28.84 -1.39
CA ASP A 367 4.84 29.45 -0.81
C ASP A 367 4.99 30.99 -0.70
N GLN A 368 6.21 31.50 -0.45
CA GLN A 368 6.50 32.91 -0.42
C GLN A 368 6.34 33.57 -1.82
N TYR A 369 6.79 32.89 -2.88
CA TYR A 369 6.72 33.42 -4.26
C TYR A 369 5.37 33.18 -4.92
N CYS A 370 4.65 32.14 -4.56
CA CYS A 370 3.37 31.76 -5.17
C CYS A 370 2.15 32.18 -4.36
N CYS A 371 2.32 32.94 -3.27
CA CYS A 371 1.20 33.41 -2.48
C CYS A 371 0.33 34.42 -3.25
N TRP A 372 -0.98 34.34 -3.07
CA TRP A 372 -1.97 35.19 -3.69
C TRP A 372 -3.09 35.53 -2.73
N TYR A 373 -3.76 36.66 -2.96
CA TYR A 373 -4.97 36.99 -2.22
C TYR A 373 -6.17 36.25 -2.82
N PHE A 374 -6.77 35.38 -2.05
CA PHE A 374 -8.02 34.72 -2.39
C PHE A 374 -9.16 35.48 -1.77
N GLY A 375 -10.17 35.87 -2.60
CA GLY A 375 -11.43 36.43 -2.15
C GLY A 375 -12.23 35.44 -1.31
N TRP A 376 -13.41 35.87 -0.83
CA TRP A 376 -14.29 35.04 -0.04
C TRP A 376 -14.66 33.75 -0.79
N ASP A 377 -14.36 32.60 -0.20
CA ASP A 377 -14.75 31.28 -0.66
C ASP A 377 -15.68 30.66 0.40
N LYS A 378 -16.94 30.39 0.03
CA LYS A 378 -17.92 29.81 0.94
C LYS A 378 -17.57 28.43 1.49
N TYR A 379 -16.67 27.70 0.81
CA TYR A 379 -16.20 26.38 1.25
C TYR A 379 -15.00 26.47 2.21
N LEU A 380 -14.26 27.56 2.16
CA LEU A 380 -13.11 27.78 3.03
C LEU A 380 -13.39 28.78 4.13
N SER A 381 -14.60 29.38 4.13
CA SER A 381 -15.10 30.33 5.13
C SER A 381 -14.22 31.58 5.38
N ASN A 382 -13.21 31.85 4.54
CA ASN A 382 -12.30 32.96 4.74
C ASN A 382 -11.69 33.50 3.43
N ALA A 383 -11.53 34.82 3.37
CA ALA A 383 -10.70 35.50 2.39
C ALA A 383 -9.32 35.78 2.99
N GLY A 384 -8.25 35.67 2.24
CA GLY A 384 -6.89 35.97 2.76
C GLY A 384 -5.77 35.64 1.79
N ILE A 385 -4.56 35.92 2.22
CA ILE A 385 -3.33 35.61 1.47
C ILE A 385 -2.90 34.17 1.84
N ARG A 386 -2.71 33.36 0.81
CA ARG A 386 -2.22 31.99 0.95
C ARG A 386 -1.57 31.51 -0.34
N SER A 387 -0.74 30.46 -0.25
CA SER A 387 -0.28 29.73 -1.44
C SER A 387 -1.41 28.85 -1.99
N PRO A 388 -1.63 28.81 -3.31
CA PRO A 388 -2.57 27.88 -3.90
C PRO A 388 -2.08 26.44 -3.78
N LYS A 389 -3.00 25.49 -3.68
CA LYS A 389 -2.67 24.09 -3.88
C LYS A 389 -2.19 23.87 -5.30
N LEU A 390 -1.26 22.94 -5.52
CA LEU A 390 -0.77 22.63 -6.87
C LEU A 390 -1.91 22.23 -7.82
N GLU A 391 -2.93 21.52 -7.33
CA GLU A 391 -4.13 21.16 -8.11
C GLU A 391 -4.90 22.39 -8.58
N GLN A 392 -5.00 23.44 -7.76
CA GLN A 392 -5.65 24.69 -8.14
C GLN A 392 -4.87 25.38 -9.27
N ILE A 393 -3.54 25.42 -9.18
CA ILE A 393 -2.69 26.00 -10.23
C ILE A 393 -2.96 25.28 -11.56
N VAL A 394 -2.95 23.95 -11.56
CA VAL A 394 -3.22 23.16 -12.78
C VAL A 394 -4.64 23.39 -13.29
N ALA A 395 -5.64 23.38 -12.41
CA ALA A 395 -7.03 23.59 -12.80
C ALA A 395 -7.24 24.96 -13.45
N TYR A 396 -6.65 26.02 -12.90
CA TYR A 396 -6.75 27.37 -13.48
C TYR A 396 -5.95 27.55 -14.77
N ALA A 397 -4.79 26.87 -14.90
CA ALA A 397 -3.94 27.00 -16.09
C ALA A 397 -4.41 26.15 -17.29
N TYR A 398 -5.00 25.00 -17.04
CA TYR A 398 -5.29 24.00 -18.07
C TYR A 398 -6.75 23.50 -18.05
N GLY A 399 -7.54 23.92 -17.07
CA GLY A 399 -8.91 23.45 -16.90
C GLY A 399 -9.92 24.24 -17.75
N ASN A 400 -11.06 23.62 -18.00
CA ASN A 400 -12.20 24.24 -18.63
C ASN A 400 -13.18 24.76 -17.58
N PRO A 401 -13.78 25.95 -17.77
CA PRO A 401 -14.76 26.46 -16.84
C PRO A 401 -16.06 25.66 -16.90
N ARG A 402 -16.48 25.09 -15.76
CA ARG A 402 -17.81 24.50 -15.59
C ARG A 402 -18.67 25.37 -14.68
N ARG A 403 -19.91 25.60 -15.08
CA ARG A 403 -20.91 26.26 -14.24
C ARG A 403 -21.59 25.21 -13.35
N GLU A 404 -21.39 25.30 -12.08
CA GLU A 404 -22.04 24.44 -11.10
C GLU A 404 -22.72 25.31 -10.03
N LYS A 405 -24.05 25.22 -9.93
CA LYS A 405 -24.87 25.95 -8.94
C LYS A 405 -24.58 27.47 -8.84
N GLY A 406 -24.36 28.13 -10.00
CA GLY A 406 -24.11 29.57 -10.06
C GLY A 406 -22.65 29.99 -9.79
N THR A 407 -21.75 29.06 -9.57
CA THR A 407 -20.31 29.31 -9.43
C THR A 407 -19.56 28.75 -10.64
N ILE A 408 -18.50 29.43 -11.07
CA ILE A 408 -17.61 28.90 -12.12
C ILE A 408 -16.52 28.08 -11.39
N ARG A 409 -16.45 26.81 -11.73
CA ARG A 409 -15.39 25.91 -11.26
C ARG A 409 -14.48 25.58 -12.44
N MET A 410 -13.16 25.63 -12.24
CA MET A 410 -12.20 25.17 -13.23
C MET A 410 -11.96 23.67 -13.04
N ASP A 411 -12.09 22.90 -14.12
CA ASP A 411 -11.96 21.45 -14.11
C ASP A 411 -10.98 21.01 -15.19
N ALA A 412 -9.90 20.36 -14.81
CA ALA A 412 -8.87 19.86 -15.73
C ALA A 412 -9.06 18.35 -15.95
N GLU A 413 -8.78 17.90 -17.17
CA GLU A 413 -8.79 16.47 -17.48
C GLU A 413 -7.75 15.72 -16.62
N ASP A 414 -8.09 14.52 -16.17
CA ASP A 414 -7.29 13.69 -15.27
C ASP A 414 -5.85 13.50 -15.74
N ARG A 415 -5.67 13.27 -17.03
CA ARG A 415 -4.35 13.08 -17.63
C ARG A 415 -3.50 14.34 -17.55
N VAL A 416 -4.10 15.48 -17.87
CA VAL A 416 -3.43 16.79 -17.81
C VAL A 416 -3.09 17.11 -16.35
N LEU A 417 -4.04 16.90 -15.45
CA LEU A 417 -3.84 17.11 -14.01
C LEU A 417 -2.64 16.31 -13.49
N GLY A 418 -2.58 15.01 -13.76
CA GLY A 418 -1.48 14.16 -13.31
C GLY A 418 -0.09 14.57 -13.84
N GLN A 419 -0.01 14.94 -15.14
CA GLN A 419 1.26 15.34 -15.77
C GLN A 419 1.73 16.71 -15.28
N GLN A 420 0.84 17.68 -15.22
CA GLN A 420 1.21 19.04 -14.78
C GLN A 420 1.48 19.11 -13.28
N MET A 421 0.73 18.34 -12.47
CA MET A 421 1.04 18.18 -11.05
C MET A 421 2.46 17.67 -10.82
N GLN A 422 2.91 16.69 -11.59
CA GLN A 422 4.28 16.19 -11.48
C GLN A 422 5.32 17.26 -11.81
N ARG A 423 5.08 18.07 -12.84
CA ARG A 423 5.99 19.18 -13.18
C ARG A 423 6.05 20.21 -12.07
N LEU A 424 4.92 20.57 -11.47
CA LEU A 424 4.88 21.49 -10.33
C LEU A 424 5.56 20.91 -9.09
N VAL A 425 5.34 19.63 -8.78
CA VAL A 425 6.04 18.95 -7.69
C VAL A 425 7.55 18.95 -7.92
N ALA A 426 8.01 18.64 -9.13
CA ALA A 426 9.42 18.69 -9.47
C ALA A 426 9.99 20.12 -9.33
N CYS A 427 9.32 21.14 -9.87
CA CYS A 427 9.74 22.53 -9.70
C CYS A 427 9.82 22.93 -8.22
N ARG A 428 8.80 22.57 -7.43
CA ARG A 428 8.74 22.90 -6.00
C ARG A 428 9.85 22.22 -5.20
N VAL A 429 10.12 20.94 -5.51
CA VAL A 429 11.10 20.11 -4.79
C VAL A 429 12.52 20.37 -5.29
N ASP A 430 12.73 20.57 -6.58
CA ASP A 430 14.08 20.71 -7.15
C ASP A 430 14.61 22.16 -7.06
N GLN A 431 13.72 23.15 -7.14
CA GLN A 431 14.12 24.55 -7.29
C GLN A 431 13.56 25.48 -6.21
N GLY A 432 12.47 25.10 -5.52
CA GLY A 432 11.78 25.97 -4.54
C GLY A 432 11.05 27.17 -5.15
N HIS A 433 11.06 27.34 -6.47
CA HIS A 433 10.42 28.45 -7.15
C HIS A 433 10.02 28.09 -8.59
N MET A 434 9.02 28.79 -9.13
CA MET A 434 8.59 28.62 -10.51
C MET A 434 9.52 29.40 -11.46
N HIS A 435 10.66 28.82 -11.85
CA HIS A 435 11.36 29.27 -13.03
C HIS A 435 10.63 28.77 -14.26
N MET A 436 9.74 29.66 -14.78
CA MET A 436 9.25 29.64 -16.15
C MET A 436 8.61 28.34 -16.63
N LEU A 437 7.37 28.10 -16.24
CA LEU A 437 6.41 27.50 -17.15
C LEU A 437 6.10 28.50 -18.27
N HIS A 438 7.09 28.83 -19.11
CA HIS A 438 6.78 29.46 -20.38
C HIS A 438 6.16 28.39 -21.28
N PRO A 439 4.93 28.55 -21.73
CA PRO A 439 4.41 27.76 -22.82
C PRO A 439 5.29 28.02 -24.05
N LYS A 440 5.96 26.96 -24.52
CA LYS A 440 6.48 26.94 -25.89
C LYS A 440 5.34 26.68 -26.84
#